data_e70b5abf5483d95c0d1722a1e065549e
#
_entry.id   e70b5abf5483d95c0d1722a1e065549e
#
_cell.length_a   1.000
_cell.length_b   1.000
_cell.length_c   1.000
_cell.angle_alpha   90.00
_cell.angle_beta   90.00
_cell.angle_gamma   90.00
#
_symmetry.space_group_name_H-M   'P 1'
#
loop_
_entity.id
_entity.type
_entity.pdbx_description
1 polymer ?
#
loop_
_entity_poly.entity_id
_entity_poly.type
_entity_poly.pdbx_seq_one_letter_code
_entity_poly.pdbx_strand_id
1 'polypeptide(L)'
;CRNDNPNYHEYMYKFWEGQFFPYLEEHNIKHIIHLGDVLDRRKYVNFKTLQDFNEKIVRQFEKYDTHIIVGNHDTYYKNTNQTNAPKELLSQFSVYSEPQKIQIDGHDILVVPWITPDNYDKTKMMLEQETADIVMGHLEVKGFEMHAGHMSDTGVEKDLFKRFETVLSGHFHKKSDDGHIYYLGS
;
A
#
# COMPACT_ATOMS: atom_id res chain seq x y z
N CYS A 1 -3.37 -12.93 -2.88
CA CYS A 1 -3.07 -14.15 -3.68
C CYS A 1 -3.39 -15.48 -3.01
N ARG A 2 -3.71 -15.58 -1.73
CA ARG A 2 -4.16 -16.80 -1.01
C ARG A 2 -3.52 -18.10 -1.53
N ASN A 3 -2.18 -18.20 -1.46
CA ASN A 3 -1.40 -19.37 -1.85
C ASN A 3 -1.55 -19.81 -3.32
N ASP A 4 -1.61 -18.86 -4.26
CA ASP A 4 -1.75 -19.11 -5.70
C ASP A 4 -3.03 -19.91 -6.07
N ASN A 5 -4.12 -19.69 -5.36
CA ASN A 5 -5.40 -20.35 -5.66
C ASN A 5 -5.99 -19.82 -6.98
N PRO A 6 -6.13 -20.64 -8.03
CA PRO A 6 -6.58 -20.19 -9.34
C PRO A 6 -7.99 -19.58 -9.33
N ASN A 7 -8.91 -20.15 -8.55
CA ASN A 7 -10.28 -19.64 -8.47
C ASN A 7 -10.33 -18.26 -7.81
N TYR A 8 -9.47 -18.04 -6.80
CA TYR A 8 -9.37 -16.73 -6.16
C TYR A 8 -8.76 -15.70 -7.12
N HIS A 9 -7.72 -16.06 -7.87
CA HIS A 9 -7.13 -15.19 -8.89
C HIS A 9 -8.14 -14.83 -9.97
N GLU A 10 -8.89 -15.80 -10.48
CA GLU A 10 -9.93 -15.54 -11.49
C GLU A 10 -11.00 -14.57 -10.96
N TYR A 11 -11.43 -14.74 -9.71
CA TYR A 11 -12.37 -13.82 -9.07
C TYR A 11 -11.80 -12.39 -8.96
N MET A 12 -10.54 -12.26 -8.53
CA MET A 12 -9.87 -10.96 -8.43
C MET A 12 -9.70 -10.31 -9.80
N TYR A 13 -9.28 -11.06 -10.82
CA TYR A 13 -9.13 -10.51 -12.17
C TYR A 13 -10.45 -10.04 -12.77
N LYS A 14 -11.56 -10.75 -12.52
CA LYS A 14 -12.91 -10.29 -12.92
C LYS A 14 -13.27 -8.94 -12.30
N PHE A 15 -12.91 -8.71 -11.05
CA PHE A 15 -13.10 -7.41 -10.40
C PHE A 15 -12.24 -6.32 -11.06
N TRP A 16 -10.95 -6.58 -11.26
CA TRP A 16 -10.03 -5.61 -11.87
C TRP A 16 -10.46 -5.25 -13.29
N GLU A 17 -10.68 -6.25 -14.14
CA GLU A 17 -11.02 -6.08 -15.55
C GLU A 17 -12.46 -5.56 -15.76
N GLY A 18 -13.40 -6.01 -14.94
CA GLY A 18 -14.82 -5.71 -15.12
C GLY A 18 -15.37 -4.54 -14.32
N GLN A 19 -14.64 -4.08 -13.29
CA GLN A 19 -15.12 -3.00 -12.42
C GLN A 19 -14.06 -1.92 -12.21
N PHE A 20 -12.87 -2.28 -11.73
CA PHE A 20 -11.87 -1.30 -11.30
C PHE A 20 -11.35 -0.47 -12.48
N PHE A 21 -10.78 -1.08 -13.50
CA PHE A 21 -10.25 -0.33 -14.65
C PHE A 21 -11.33 0.43 -15.44
N PRO A 22 -12.51 -0.14 -15.72
CA PRO A 22 -13.61 0.61 -16.32
C PRO A 22 -14.02 1.84 -15.50
N TYR A 23 -14.06 1.73 -14.17
CA TYR A 23 -14.35 2.85 -13.28
C TYR A 23 -13.30 3.97 -13.39
N LEU A 24 -12.00 3.62 -13.43
CA LEU A 24 -10.93 4.61 -13.59
C LEU A 24 -11.05 5.34 -14.94
N GLU A 25 -11.36 4.62 -16.01
CA GLU A 25 -11.55 5.19 -17.36
C GLU A 25 -12.77 6.11 -17.40
N GLU A 26 -13.93 5.67 -16.90
CA GLU A 26 -15.19 6.43 -16.86
C GLU A 26 -15.02 7.75 -16.10
N HIS A 27 -14.29 7.73 -14.97
CA HIS A 27 -14.07 8.91 -14.12
C HIS A 27 -12.79 9.69 -14.47
N ASN A 28 -12.11 9.32 -15.56
CA ASN A 28 -10.90 9.99 -16.04
C ASN A 28 -9.80 10.11 -14.94
N ILE A 29 -9.69 9.09 -14.09
CA ILE A 29 -8.65 9.00 -13.06
C ILE A 29 -7.28 8.88 -13.73
N LYS A 30 -6.29 9.62 -13.23
CA LYS A 30 -4.92 9.66 -13.80
C LYS A 30 -3.89 9.00 -12.91
N HIS A 31 -4.11 9.03 -11.60
CA HIS A 31 -3.16 8.57 -10.61
C HIS A 31 -3.69 7.36 -9.85
N ILE A 32 -2.82 6.38 -9.60
CA ILE A 32 -3.09 5.23 -8.76
C ILE A 32 -2.05 5.21 -7.65
N ILE A 33 -2.49 5.14 -6.39
CA ILE A 33 -1.61 4.92 -5.25
C ILE A 33 -1.94 3.59 -4.61
N HIS A 34 -1.05 2.61 -4.77
CA HIS A 34 -1.17 1.29 -4.15
C HIS A 34 -0.56 1.31 -2.76
N LEU A 35 -1.36 0.98 -1.75
CA LEU A 35 -0.99 1.10 -0.34
C LEU A 35 -0.24 -0.12 0.23
N GLY A 36 0.49 -0.84 -0.61
CA GLY A 36 1.36 -1.95 -0.19
C GLY A 36 0.73 -3.34 -0.29
N ASP A 37 1.56 -4.36 -0.02
CA ASP A 37 1.22 -5.78 -0.13
C ASP A 37 0.73 -6.18 -1.53
N VAL A 38 1.52 -5.82 -2.54
CA VAL A 38 1.27 -6.19 -3.94
C VAL A 38 1.29 -7.71 -4.10
N LEU A 39 2.20 -8.37 -3.40
CA LEU A 39 2.36 -9.82 -3.41
C LEU A 39 2.06 -10.44 -2.04
N ASP A 40 1.53 -11.66 -2.07
CA ASP A 40 1.17 -12.42 -0.85
C ASP A 40 2.41 -12.98 -0.11
N ARG A 41 3.49 -13.27 -0.85
CA ARG A 41 4.65 -13.96 -0.31
C ARG A 41 5.92 -13.13 -0.41
N ARG A 42 6.67 -13.06 0.68
CA ARG A 42 7.89 -12.25 0.82
C ARG A 42 9.06 -12.66 -0.08
N LYS A 43 9.21 -13.94 -0.38
CA LYS A 43 10.49 -14.49 -0.90
C LYS A 43 10.42 -15.08 -2.29
N TYR A 44 9.24 -15.32 -2.80
CA TYR A 44 9.06 -15.93 -4.11
C TYR A 44 7.65 -15.67 -4.65
N VAL A 45 7.55 -15.72 -5.95
CA VAL A 45 6.28 -15.66 -6.68
C VAL A 45 6.21 -16.85 -7.66
N ASN A 46 5.03 -17.42 -7.80
CA ASN A 46 4.79 -18.45 -8.82
C ASN A 46 4.83 -17.82 -10.21
N PHE A 47 5.56 -18.42 -11.16
CA PHE A 47 5.72 -17.86 -12.50
C PHE A 47 4.41 -17.69 -13.27
N LYS A 48 3.46 -18.63 -13.11
CA LYS A 48 2.14 -18.48 -13.74
C LYS A 48 1.38 -17.31 -13.15
N THR A 49 1.41 -17.16 -11.82
CA THR A 49 0.82 -16.01 -11.13
C THR A 49 1.45 -14.70 -11.58
N LEU A 50 2.79 -14.66 -11.70
CA LEU A 50 3.52 -13.47 -12.17
C LEU A 50 3.16 -13.12 -13.61
N GLN A 51 3.08 -14.13 -14.49
CA GLN A 51 2.67 -13.92 -15.88
C GLN A 51 1.27 -13.30 -15.96
N ASP A 52 0.27 -13.89 -15.27
CA ASP A 52 -1.09 -13.40 -15.29
C ASP A 52 -1.20 -12.00 -14.69
N PHE A 53 -0.46 -11.74 -13.61
CA PHE A 53 -0.40 -10.42 -12.98
C PHE A 53 0.17 -9.38 -13.95
N ASN A 54 1.27 -9.68 -14.64
CA ASN A 54 1.85 -8.77 -15.62
C ASN A 54 0.90 -8.50 -16.79
N GLU A 55 0.26 -9.53 -17.32
CA GLU A 55 -0.62 -9.40 -18.49
C GLU A 55 -1.92 -8.66 -18.15
N LYS A 56 -2.51 -8.93 -16.97
CA LYS A 56 -3.86 -8.45 -16.62
C LYS A 56 -3.86 -7.18 -15.79
N ILE A 57 -2.85 -6.97 -14.97
CA ILE A 57 -2.80 -5.85 -14.02
C ILE A 57 -1.72 -4.84 -14.38
N VAL A 58 -0.45 -5.28 -14.49
CA VAL A 58 0.69 -4.36 -14.67
C VAL A 58 0.55 -3.55 -15.94
N ARG A 59 0.21 -4.19 -17.06
CA ARG A 59 -0.03 -3.50 -18.35
C ARG A 59 -1.17 -2.45 -18.28
N GLN A 60 -2.15 -2.66 -17.42
CA GLN A 60 -3.20 -1.66 -17.21
C GLN A 60 -2.68 -0.51 -16.36
N PHE A 61 -1.92 -0.79 -15.31
CA PHE A 61 -1.30 0.23 -14.46
C PHE A 61 -0.36 1.15 -15.24
N GLU A 62 0.30 0.67 -16.30
CA GLU A 62 1.17 1.46 -17.18
C GLU A 62 0.43 2.62 -17.90
N LYS A 63 -0.89 2.59 -17.94
CA LYS A 63 -1.72 3.68 -18.50
C LYS A 63 -1.90 4.85 -17.53
N TYR A 64 -1.50 4.68 -16.28
CA TYR A 64 -1.70 5.64 -15.19
C TYR A 64 -0.36 6.05 -14.58
N ASP A 65 -0.33 7.21 -13.96
CA ASP A 65 0.76 7.58 -13.06
C ASP A 65 0.61 6.77 -11.78
N THR A 66 1.38 5.68 -11.69
CA THR A 66 1.21 4.66 -10.66
C THR A 66 2.32 4.74 -9.62
N HIS A 67 1.89 4.87 -8.37
CA HIS A 67 2.72 4.94 -7.18
C HIS A 67 2.47 3.71 -6.31
N ILE A 68 3.55 3.05 -5.85
CA ILE A 68 3.47 1.83 -5.06
C ILE A 68 4.21 2.01 -3.75
N ILE A 69 3.51 1.94 -2.65
CA ILE A 69 4.08 1.96 -1.29
C ILE A 69 4.42 0.52 -0.90
N VAL A 70 5.60 0.29 -0.34
CA VAL A 70 6.03 -1.05 0.05
C VAL A 70 5.33 -1.48 1.33
N GLY A 71 4.64 -2.63 1.28
CA GLY A 71 3.98 -3.27 2.42
C GLY A 71 4.85 -4.33 3.10
N ASN A 72 4.35 -4.91 4.18
CA ASN A 72 5.11 -5.89 4.96
C ASN A 72 5.27 -7.25 4.24
N HIS A 73 4.36 -7.64 3.36
CA HIS A 73 4.50 -8.84 2.53
C HIS A 73 5.41 -8.63 1.32
N ASP A 74 5.66 -7.40 0.94
CA ASP A 74 6.53 -7.06 -0.19
C ASP A 74 8.02 -7.19 0.13
N THR A 75 8.41 -7.12 1.42
CA THR A 75 9.81 -7.12 1.87
C THR A 75 10.38 -8.52 2.03
N TYR A 76 11.63 -8.74 1.58
CA TYR A 76 12.34 -10.01 1.79
C TYR A 76 12.71 -10.22 3.26
N TYR A 77 13.29 -9.20 3.90
CA TYR A 77 13.65 -9.19 5.32
C TYR A 77 12.58 -8.50 6.15
N LYS A 78 12.47 -8.88 7.45
CA LYS A 78 11.48 -8.27 8.36
C LYS A 78 11.94 -6.93 8.95
N ASN A 79 13.24 -6.65 8.90
CA ASN A 79 13.85 -5.51 9.57
C ASN A 79 14.21 -4.35 8.63
N THR A 80 14.07 -4.53 7.33
CA THR A 80 14.40 -3.51 6.31
C THR A 80 13.53 -3.65 5.06
N ASN A 81 13.29 -2.54 4.37
CA ASN A 81 12.58 -2.47 3.10
C ASN A 81 13.53 -2.44 1.88
N GLN A 82 14.83 -2.57 2.06
CA GLN A 82 15.82 -2.41 0.98
C GLN A 82 15.60 -3.42 -0.16
N THR A 83 15.39 -4.70 0.20
CA THR A 83 15.06 -5.74 -0.78
C THR A 83 13.55 -6.00 -0.73
N ASN A 84 12.85 -5.59 -1.78
CA ASN A 84 11.40 -5.72 -1.86
C ASN A 84 10.93 -6.09 -3.28
N ALA A 85 9.83 -6.81 -3.36
CA ALA A 85 9.30 -7.31 -4.63
C ALA A 85 8.84 -6.19 -5.60
N PRO A 86 8.16 -5.11 -5.16
CA PRO A 86 7.81 -4.02 -6.05
C PRO A 86 9.01 -3.39 -6.76
N LYS A 87 10.11 -3.17 -6.05
CA LYS A 87 11.33 -2.60 -6.63
C LYS A 87 11.98 -3.50 -7.67
N GLU A 88 11.92 -4.82 -7.45
CA GLU A 88 12.51 -5.81 -8.37
C GLU A 88 11.60 -6.11 -9.58
N LEU A 89 10.29 -6.12 -9.40
CA LEU A 89 9.34 -6.60 -10.42
C LEU A 89 8.54 -5.48 -11.10
N LEU A 90 8.47 -4.29 -10.50
CA LEU A 90 7.60 -3.18 -10.90
C LEU A 90 8.38 -1.86 -10.96
N SER A 91 9.68 -1.92 -11.28
CA SER A 91 10.58 -0.76 -11.31
C SER A 91 10.22 0.33 -12.33
N GLN A 92 9.30 0.04 -13.26
CA GLN A 92 8.74 1.03 -14.18
C GLN A 92 7.79 2.02 -13.51
N PHE A 93 7.32 1.73 -12.29
CA PHE A 93 6.48 2.60 -11.48
C PHE A 93 7.28 3.33 -10.39
N SER A 94 6.66 4.33 -9.78
CA SER A 94 7.21 5.02 -8.61
C SER A 94 7.05 4.15 -7.36
N VAL A 95 8.15 3.48 -6.92
CA VAL A 95 8.15 2.58 -5.76
C VAL A 95 8.76 3.24 -4.54
N TYR A 96 8.01 3.29 -3.45
CA TYR A 96 8.40 3.92 -2.19
C TYR A 96 8.74 2.89 -1.13
N SER A 97 10.03 2.65 -0.91
CA SER A 97 10.57 1.80 0.16
C SER A 97 11.05 2.58 1.40
N GLU A 98 11.06 3.91 1.29
CA GLU A 98 11.41 4.86 2.34
C GLU A 98 10.32 5.92 2.48
N PRO A 99 10.12 6.50 3.68
CA PRO A 99 9.18 7.60 3.84
C PRO A 99 9.67 8.82 3.07
N GLN A 100 8.78 9.44 2.30
CA GLN A 100 9.07 10.68 1.58
C GLN A 100 7.81 11.47 1.27
N LYS A 101 7.97 12.78 1.08
CA LYS A 101 6.91 13.66 0.60
C LYS A 101 6.89 13.65 -0.94
N ILE A 102 5.69 13.53 -1.49
CA ILE A 102 5.42 13.63 -2.92
C ILE A 102 4.32 14.67 -3.16
N GLN A 103 4.17 15.11 -4.39
CA GLN A 103 3.08 15.99 -4.78
C GLN A 103 2.30 15.36 -5.93
N ILE A 104 0.97 15.25 -5.77
CA ILE A 104 0.05 14.75 -6.80
C ILE A 104 -1.13 15.72 -6.88
N ASP A 105 -1.42 16.24 -8.08
CA ASP A 105 -2.50 17.18 -8.35
C ASP A 105 -2.53 18.41 -7.39
N GLY A 106 -1.34 18.87 -6.98
CA GLY A 106 -1.19 20.01 -6.08
C GLY A 106 -1.31 19.68 -4.59
N HIS A 107 -1.58 18.43 -4.23
CA HIS A 107 -1.62 17.97 -2.84
C HIS A 107 -0.27 17.43 -2.40
N ASP A 108 0.20 17.90 -1.25
CA ASP A 108 1.38 17.36 -0.59
C ASP A 108 0.99 16.11 0.21
N ILE A 109 1.56 14.98 -0.15
CA ILE A 109 1.28 13.67 0.44
C ILE A 109 2.57 13.12 1.05
N LEU A 110 2.54 12.75 2.32
CA LEU A 110 3.59 11.97 2.95
C LEU A 110 3.30 10.49 2.74
N VAL A 111 4.11 9.84 1.88
CA VAL A 111 4.03 8.38 1.68
C VAL A 111 4.90 7.67 2.71
N VAL A 112 4.31 6.69 3.40
CA VAL A 112 4.95 5.94 4.49
C VAL A 112 4.87 4.44 4.20
N PRO A 113 5.99 3.79 3.79
CA PRO A 113 6.03 2.34 3.62
C PRO A 113 5.95 1.62 4.96
N TRP A 114 5.93 0.28 4.90
CA TRP A 114 6.01 -0.54 6.10
C TRP A 114 7.13 -0.07 7.03
N ILE A 115 6.79 0.20 8.28
CA ILE A 115 7.72 0.71 9.27
C ILE A 115 8.54 -0.47 9.82
N THR A 116 9.84 -0.39 9.66
CA THR A 116 10.82 -1.38 10.12
C THR A 116 11.81 -0.73 11.08
N PRO A 117 12.60 -1.51 11.84
CA PRO A 117 13.67 -0.95 12.66
C PRO A 117 14.64 -0.04 11.87
N ASP A 118 14.87 -0.36 10.59
CA ASP A 118 15.81 0.36 9.73
C ASP A 118 15.32 1.77 9.34
N ASN A 119 14.01 1.96 9.18
CA ASN A 119 13.44 3.25 8.76
C ASN A 119 12.64 3.97 9.85
N TYR A 120 12.57 3.41 11.07
CA TYR A 120 11.72 3.93 12.14
C TYR A 120 12.02 5.38 12.51
N ASP A 121 13.29 5.70 12.76
CA ASP A 121 13.68 7.04 13.21
C ASP A 121 13.41 8.08 12.12
N LYS A 122 13.70 7.75 10.88
CA LYS A 122 13.40 8.61 9.73
C LYS A 122 11.90 8.82 9.56
N THR A 123 11.12 7.74 9.66
CA THR A 123 9.65 7.82 9.56
C THR A 123 9.08 8.70 10.66
N LYS A 124 9.51 8.50 11.90
CA LYS A 124 9.08 9.30 13.04
C LYS A 124 9.41 10.78 12.85
N MET A 125 10.65 11.08 12.46
CA MET A 125 11.07 12.47 12.17
C MET A 125 10.20 13.11 11.10
N MET A 126 9.91 12.40 10.01
CA MET A 126 9.06 12.94 8.93
C MET A 126 7.62 13.13 9.37
N LEU A 127 7.04 12.20 10.13
CA LEU A 127 5.70 12.35 10.71
C LEU A 127 5.60 13.55 11.67
N GLU A 128 6.68 13.91 12.36
CA GLU A 128 6.71 15.04 13.28
C GLU A 128 6.99 16.38 12.61
N GLN A 129 7.70 16.42 11.49
CA GLN A 129 8.28 17.67 10.93
C GLN A 129 7.77 18.03 9.53
N GLU A 130 7.36 17.06 8.70
CA GLU A 130 6.98 17.36 7.32
C GLU A 130 5.63 18.11 7.24
N THR A 131 5.58 19.03 6.26
CA THR A 131 4.38 19.81 5.96
C THR A 131 3.59 19.15 4.84
N ALA A 132 2.83 18.13 5.16
CA ALA A 132 1.88 17.50 4.26
C ALA A 132 0.51 17.48 4.94
N ASP A 133 -0.55 17.53 4.14
CA ASP A 133 -1.92 17.47 4.66
C ASP A 133 -2.39 16.02 4.79
N ILE A 134 -1.86 15.15 3.94
CA ILE A 134 -2.30 13.77 3.79
C ILE A 134 -1.12 12.80 4.07
N VAL A 135 -1.41 11.73 4.81
CA VAL A 135 -0.52 10.56 4.90
C VAL A 135 -1.15 9.41 4.15
N MET A 136 -0.37 8.77 3.29
CA MET A 136 -0.74 7.50 2.66
C MET A 136 0.31 6.45 2.97
N GLY A 137 -0.10 5.28 3.49
CA GLY A 137 0.90 4.32 3.94
C GLY A 137 0.42 2.89 4.06
N HIS A 138 1.37 2.04 4.45
CA HIS A 138 1.12 0.67 4.86
C HIS A 138 1.44 0.56 6.36
N LEU A 139 0.46 0.93 7.17
CA LEU A 139 0.66 1.24 8.59
C LEU A 139 0.03 0.18 9.49
N GLU A 140 0.70 -0.10 10.59
CA GLU A 140 0.10 -0.77 11.73
C GLU A 140 -0.06 0.26 12.85
N VAL A 141 -1.32 0.68 13.10
CA VAL A 141 -1.64 1.70 14.12
C VAL A 141 -2.42 1.04 15.24
N LYS A 142 -2.00 1.30 16.49
CA LYS A 142 -2.68 0.77 17.68
C LYS A 142 -4.13 1.22 17.78
N GLY A 143 -4.97 0.32 18.27
CA GLY A 143 -6.38 0.59 18.53
C GLY A 143 -7.29 0.47 17.31
N PHE A 144 -6.82 -0.12 16.20
CA PHE A 144 -7.66 -0.53 15.08
C PHE A 144 -7.85 -2.05 15.05
N GLU A 145 -8.96 -2.49 14.48
CA GLU A 145 -9.30 -3.91 14.40
C GLU A 145 -8.51 -4.61 13.29
N MET A 146 -7.61 -5.53 13.69
CA MET A 146 -6.83 -6.37 12.74
C MET A 146 -7.69 -7.47 12.11
N HIS A 147 -8.45 -8.17 12.96
CA HIS A 147 -9.36 -9.26 12.61
C HIS A 147 -10.61 -9.14 13.47
N ALA A 148 -11.69 -9.84 13.07
CA ALA A 148 -12.96 -9.81 13.80
C ALA A 148 -12.76 -10.01 15.32
N GLY A 149 -12.99 -8.95 16.09
CA GLY A 149 -12.88 -8.93 17.55
C GLY A 149 -11.47 -8.77 18.13
N HIS A 150 -10.42 -8.59 17.28
CA HIS A 150 -9.04 -8.40 17.75
C HIS A 150 -8.52 -7.03 17.38
N MET A 151 -8.36 -6.18 18.40
CA MET A 151 -7.73 -4.86 18.25
C MET A 151 -6.21 -5.01 18.24
N SER A 152 -5.53 -4.23 17.39
CA SER A 152 -4.08 -4.15 17.44
C SER A 152 -3.62 -3.41 18.70
N ASP A 153 -2.78 -4.06 19.49
CA ASP A 153 -2.04 -3.48 20.60
C ASP A 153 -0.58 -3.19 20.25
N THR A 154 -0.20 -3.49 19.01
CA THR A 154 1.13 -3.27 18.43
C THR A 154 1.09 -2.14 17.40
N GLY A 155 2.27 -1.77 16.87
CA GLY A 155 2.41 -0.71 15.88
C GLY A 155 2.64 0.67 16.48
N VAL A 156 2.40 1.69 15.68
CA VAL A 156 2.64 3.09 16.07
C VAL A 156 1.43 3.71 16.76
N GLU A 157 1.70 4.71 17.60
CA GLU A 157 0.64 5.45 18.30
C GLU A 157 -0.11 6.38 17.35
N LYS A 158 -1.43 6.50 17.51
CA LYS A 158 -2.29 7.42 16.74
C LYS A 158 -1.83 8.87 16.82
N ASP A 159 -1.21 9.23 17.93
CA ASP A 159 -0.77 10.60 18.19
C ASP A 159 0.23 11.14 17.19
N LEU A 160 1.01 10.25 16.55
CA LEU A 160 1.95 10.62 15.48
C LEU A 160 1.25 11.21 14.23
N PHE A 161 -0.02 10.92 14.06
CA PHE A 161 -0.78 11.34 12.87
C PHE A 161 -1.67 12.57 13.11
N LYS A 162 -1.84 13.05 14.34
CA LYS A 162 -2.79 14.10 14.70
C LYS A 162 -2.68 15.41 13.93
N ARG A 163 -1.50 15.71 13.39
CA ARG A 163 -1.24 16.94 12.65
C ARG A 163 -1.70 16.92 11.19
N PHE A 164 -1.97 15.75 10.64
CA PHE A 164 -2.43 15.58 9.27
C PHE A 164 -3.96 15.66 9.19
N GLU A 165 -4.49 16.12 8.06
CA GLU A 165 -5.95 16.18 7.86
C GLU A 165 -6.56 14.81 7.68
N THR A 166 -5.84 13.93 6.95
CA THR A 166 -6.33 12.59 6.60
C THR A 166 -5.17 11.60 6.52
N VAL A 167 -5.41 10.39 7.03
CA VAL A 167 -4.50 9.26 6.92
C VAL A 167 -5.21 8.10 6.24
N LEU A 168 -4.66 7.65 5.11
CA LEU A 168 -5.17 6.48 4.36
C LEU A 168 -4.17 5.34 4.46
N SER A 169 -4.61 4.16 4.86
CA SER A 169 -3.72 3.02 5.07
C SER A 169 -4.23 1.72 4.46
N GLY A 170 -3.27 0.95 3.94
CA GLY A 170 -3.40 -0.50 3.72
C GLY A 170 -3.16 -1.29 5.00
N HIS A 171 -2.68 -2.52 4.90
CA HIS A 171 -2.32 -3.47 5.94
C HIS A 171 -3.51 -4.22 6.55
N PHE A 172 -4.43 -3.56 7.25
CA PHE A 172 -5.59 -4.26 7.80
C PHE A 172 -6.62 -4.53 6.71
N HIS A 173 -7.03 -5.80 6.58
CA HIS A 173 -7.92 -6.25 5.51
C HIS A 173 -9.38 -5.86 5.74
N LYS A 174 -9.74 -5.52 6.98
CA LYS A 174 -11.07 -5.00 7.30
C LYS A 174 -11.09 -3.49 7.12
N LYS A 175 -12.09 -3.00 6.36
CA LYS A 175 -12.35 -1.57 6.28
C LYS A 175 -12.76 -1.05 7.67
N SER A 176 -12.06 -0.05 8.16
CA SER A 176 -12.33 0.60 9.45
C SER A 176 -11.75 2.01 9.48
N ASP A 177 -12.34 2.89 10.29
CA ASP A 177 -11.85 4.24 10.50
C ASP A 177 -12.24 4.78 11.88
N ASP A 178 -11.63 5.90 12.25
CA ASP A 178 -12.02 6.69 13.43
C ASP A 178 -12.38 8.15 13.07
N GLY A 179 -12.66 8.40 11.76
CA GLY A 179 -12.95 9.73 11.23
C GLY A 179 -11.71 10.53 10.83
N HIS A 180 -10.50 10.03 11.12
CA HIS A 180 -9.22 10.65 10.77
C HIS A 180 -8.26 9.68 10.07
N ILE A 181 -8.12 8.47 10.60
CA ILE A 181 -7.33 7.38 10.03
C ILE A 181 -8.28 6.36 9.39
N TYR A 182 -8.07 6.07 8.11
CA TYR A 182 -8.91 5.19 7.30
C TYR A 182 -8.12 3.99 6.80
N TYR A 183 -8.48 2.80 7.25
CA TYR A 183 -8.05 1.54 6.63
C TYR A 183 -9.03 1.19 5.52
N LEU A 184 -8.52 1.12 4.27
CA LEU A 184 -9.38 0.94 3.09
C LEU A 184 -9.91 -0.49 2.97
N GLY A 185 -9.27 -1.45 3.63
CA GLY A 185 -9.56 -2.87 3.50
C GLY A 185 -9.02 -3.48 2.21
N SER A 186 -9.33 -4.79 1.99
CA SER A 186 -8.91 -5.52 0.79
C SER A 186 -9.92 -6.63 0.42
#